data_d49331668f23843ab3664a13cedea74a
#
_entry.id   d49331668f23843ab3664a13cedea74a
#
_cell.length_a   1.000
_cell.length_b   1.000
_cell.length_c   1.000
_cell.angle_alpha   90.00
_cell.angle_beta   90.00
_cell.angle_gamma   90.00
#
_symmetry.space_group_name_H-M   'P 1'
#
loop_
_entity.id
_entity.type
_entity.pdbx_description
1 polymer ?
#
loop_
_entity_poly.entity_id
_entity_poly.type
_entity_poly.pdbx_seq_one_letter_code
_entity_poly.pdbx_strand_id
1 'polypeptide(L)'
;MKKFLSFIVMCLATVTLAMAQQAKPKTGGPSIKFEKTTHDFGTFSETKSTQKCVFTFTNVGKSPLIINQAIGSCGCTIPTYTKAPIRPGEKGEIKVTYNGRGLYPGHFKKMVTVRTNGDPSMVRLYIEGEMTDAAQDSATKEKK
;
A
#
# COMPACT_ATOMS: atom_id res chain seq x y z
N MET A 1 64.36 -5.15 -6.63
CA MET A 1 63.34 -4.16 -6.27
C MET A 1 62.38 -3.78 -7.41
N LYS A 2 62.61 -4.22 -8.67
CA LYS A 2 61.73 -3.90 -9.83
C LYS A 2 60.57 -4.89 -10.05
N LYS A 3 60.53 -6.01 -9.34
CA LYS A 3 59.49 -7.05 -9.51
C LYS A 3 58.28 -6.93 -8.55
N PHE A 4 58.39 -6.16 -7.49
CA PHE A 4 57.30 -5.95 -6.51
C PHE A 4 56.34 -4.83 -6.93
N LEU A 5 56.73 -3.91 -7.75
CA LEU A 5 55.91 -2.80 -8.21
C LEU A 5 54.82 -3.22 -9.23
N SER A 6 55.10 -4.34 -9.95
CA SER A 6 54.18 -4.86 -10.98
C SER A 6 52.95 -5.58 -10.39
N PHE A 7 53.11 -6.15 -9.20
CA PHE A 7 52.00 -6.85 -8.54
C PHE A 7 50.99 -5.92 -7.84
N ILE A 8 51.46 -4.73 -7.41
CA ILE A 8 50.57 -3.75 -6.74
C ILE A 8 49.64 -3.03 -7.77
N VAL A 9 50.13 -2.82 -9.00
CA VAL A 9 49.30 -2.20 -10.04
C VAL A 9 48.20 -3.14 -10.56
N MET A 10 48.44 -4.45 -10.53
CA MET A 10 47.48 -5.46 -10.98
C MET A 10 46.36 -5.75 -9.99
N CYS A 11 46.54 -5.47 -8.70
CA CYS A 11 45.50 -5.64 -7.66
C CYS A 11 44.53 -4.44 -7.55
N LEU A 12 44.89 -3.26 -8.06
CA LEU A 12 44.01 -2.08 -8.03
C LEU A 12 42.98 -2.00 -9.17
N ALA A 13 43.13 -2.86 -10.20
CA ALA A 13 42.23 -2.85 -11.35
C ALA A 13 40.99 -3.75 -11.24
N THR A 14 40.84 -4.51 -10.15
CA THR A 14 39.74 -5.50 -10.00
C THR A 14 38.62 -5.10 -9.05
N VAL A 15 38.63 -3.88 -8.49
CA VAL A 15 37.65 -3.46 -7.46
C VAL A 15 36.49 -2.59 -8.02
N THR A 16 36.44 -2.28 -9.31
CA THR A 16 35.46 -1.31 -9.82
C THR A 16 34.29 -1.90 -10.61
N LEU A 17 33.97 -3.19 -10.53
CA LEU A 17 32.85 -3.78 -11.30
C LEU A 17 31.76 -4.41 -10.45
N ALA A 18 31.56 -3.97 -9.21
CA ALA A 18 30.51 -4.51 -8.34
C ALA A 18 29.49 -3.44 -7.91
N MET A 19 29.04 -2.57 -8.82
CA MET A 19 27.93 -1.66 -8.52
C MET A 19 27.11 -1.44 -9.80
N ALA A 20 26.00 -2.10 -9.90
CA ALA A 20 24.75 -1.71 -10.53
C ALA A 20 23.95 -2.93 -10.99
N GLN A 21 23.51 -3.78 -10.08
CA GLN A 21 22.31 -4.55 -10.34
C GLN A 21 21.12 -3.73 -9.84
N GLN A 22 20.88 -2.59 -10.47
CA GLN A 22 19.56 -1.98 -10.45
C GLN A 22 18.64 -2.91 -11.23
N ALA A 23 17.65 -3.48 -10.52
CA ALA A 23 16.61 -4.26 -11.15
C ALA A 23 15.99 -3.43 -12.28
N LYS A 24 16.26 -3.80 -13.54
CA LYS A 24 15.64 -3.21 -14.72
C LYS A 24 14.12 -3.27 -14.53
N PRO A 25 13.38 -2.15 -14.66
CA PRO A 25 11.94 -2.21 -14.74
C PRO A 25 11.57 -3.15 -15.88
N LYS A 26 10.72 -4.16 -15.59
CA LYS A 26 10.21 -5.09 -16.62
C LYS A 26 9.42 -4.27 -17.64
N THR A 27 10.08 -3.87 -18.71
CA THR A 27 9.48 -3.09 -19.80
C THR A 27 8.43 -3.97 -20.48
N GLY A 28 7.13 -3.66 -20.28
CA GLY A 28 6.03 -4.32 -20.96
C GLY A 28 5.11 -5.21 -20.10
N GLY A 29 5.37 -5.39 -18.79
CA GLY A 29 4.49 -6.11 -17.88
C GLY A 29 3.28 -5.28 -17.36
N PRO A 30 2.42 -5.91 -16.54
CA PRO A 30 1.37 -5.18 -15.83
C PRO A 30 2.00 -4.23 -14.80
N SER A 31 1.39 -3.09 -14.56
CA SER A 31 1.86 -2.11 -13.57
C SER A 31 0.69 -1.43 -12.89
N ILE A 32 0.75 -1.33 -11.56
CA ILE A 32 -0.31 -0.75 -10.77
C ILE A 32 0.06 0.64 -10.28
N LYS A 33 -0.88 1.59 -10.45
CA LYS A 33 -0.76 2.94 -9.91
C LYS A 33 -2.04 3.30 -9.16
N PHE A 34 -1.94 3.53 -7.85
CA PHE A 34 -3.04 4.02 -7.04
C PHE A 34 -3.18 5.54 -7.15
N GLU A 35 -4.41 6.04 -7.13
CA GLU A 35 -4.70 7.48 -7.06
C GLU A 35 -4.31 8.04 -5.70
N LYS A 36 -4.55 7.26 -4.63
CA LYS A 36 -4.11 7.53 -3.26
C LYS A 36 -3.83 6.21 -2.54
N THR A 37 -2.91 6.23 -1.59
CA THR A 37 -2.53 5.05 -0.79
C THR A 37 -2.92 5.18 0.68
N THR A 38 -3.45 6.33 1.08
CA THR A 38 -3.94 6.59 2.44
C THR A 38 -5.34 7.18 2.38
N HIS A 39 -6.21 6.75 3.27
CA HIS A 39 -7.54 7.31 3.46
C HIS A 39 -7.76 7.60 4.95
N ASP A 40 -8.09 8.87 5.23
CA ASP A 40 -8.46 9.33 6.56
C ASP A 40 -9.99 9.41 6.65
N PHE A 41 -10.57 8.71 7.61
CA PHE A 41 -12.01 8.77 7.92
C PHE A 41 -12.39 9.99 8.75
N GLY A 42 -11.39 10.74 9.24
CA GLY A 42 -11.60 11.80 10.23
C GLY A 42 -12.09 11.26 11.58
N THR A 43 -12.84 12.09 12.29
CA THR A 43 -13.41 11.73 13.58
C THR A 43 -14.84 11.19 13.42
N PHE A 44 -15.13 10.05 14.05
CA PHE A 44 -16.46 9.43 14.05
C PHE A 44 -16.75 8.77 15.39
N SER A 45 -18.05 8.66 15.74
CA SER A 45 -18.48 8.05 16.99
C SER A 45 -18.44 6.52 16.94
N GLU A 46 -18.19 5.89 18.09
CA GLU A 46 -18.27 4.43 18.26
C GLU A 46 -19.68 3.85 17.92
N THR A 47 -20.73 4.68 17.99
CA THR A 47 -22.08 4.30 17.53
C THR A 47 -22.16 4.07 16.03
N LYS A 48 -21.22 4.64 15.26
CA LYS A 48 -21.03 4.48 13.83
C LYS A 48 -19.67 3.86 13.51
N SER A 49 -19.27 2.86 14.28
CA SER A 49 -17.94 2.26 14.24
C SER A 49 -17.57 1.54 12.95
N THR A 50 -18.51 1.35 12.02
CA THR A 50 -18.22 0.76 10.71
C THR A 50 -18.01 1.84 9.68
N GLN A 51 -16.78 1.92 9.13
CA GLN A 51 -16.39 2.87 8.10
C GLN A 51 -15.99 2.13 6.82
N LYS A 52 -16.24 2.76 5.66
CA LYS A 52 -15.91 2.18 4.35
C LYS A 52 -15.21 3.20 3.47
N CYS A 53 -14.19 2.74 2.75
CA CYS A 53 -13.54 3.55 1.72
C CYS A 53 -13.20 2.72 0.50
N VAL A 54 -12.85 3.42 -0.59
CA VAL A 54 -12.44 2.81 -1.85
C VAL A 54 -11.10 3.41 -2.26
N PHE A 55 -10.17 2.54 -2.60
CA PHE A 55 -8.91 2.90 -3.25
C PHE A 55 -9.01 2.53 -4.73
N THR A 56 -8.99 3.52 -5.57
CA THR A 56 -8.99 3.34 -7.03
C THR A 56 -7.56 3.26 -7.52
N PHE A 57 -7.30 2.33 -8.43
CA PHE A 57 -6.02 2.19 -9.12
C PHE A 57 -6.23 2.03 -10.62
N THR A 58 -5.17 2.27 -11.38
CA THR A 58 -5.13 2.10 -12.83
C THR A 58 -4.03 1.13 -13.19
N ASN A 59 -4.27 0.23 -14.14
CA ASN A 59 -3.22 -0.53 -14.78
C ASN A 59 -2.50 0.37 -15.79
N VAL A 60 -1.34 0.88 -15.40
CA VAL A 60 -0.48 1.73 -16.25
C VAL A 60 0.56 0.92 -17.04
N GLY A 61 0.49 -0.41 -16.94
CA GLY A 61 1.33 -1.34 -17.69
C GLY A 61 0.79 -1.65 -19.09
N LYS A 62 1.43 -2.61 -19.75
CA LYS A 62 1.07 -3.05 -21.11
C LYS A 62 0.45 -4.45 -21.17
N SER A 63 0.30 -5.10 -20.03
CA SER A 63 -0.28 -6.44 -19.90
C SER A 63 -1.37 -6.45 -18.82
N PRO A 64 -2.30 -7.43 -18.83
CA PRO A 64 -3.37 -7.52 -17.84
C PRO A 64 -2.83 -7.60 -16.41
N LEU A 65 -3.36 -6.76 -15.53
CA LEU A 65 -3.04 -6.71 -14.11
C LEU A 65 -4.04 -7.57 -13.32
N ILE A 66 -3.53 -8.40 -12.43
CA ILE A 66 -4.33 -9.27 -11.56
C ILE A 66 -3.99 -8.92 -10.11
N ILE A 67 -5.02 -8.69 -9.30
CA ILE A 67 -4.88 -8.60 -7.86
C ILE A 67 -4.92 -10.04 -7.32
N ASN A 68 -3.79 -10.53 -6.85
CA ASN A 68 -3.68 -11.87 -6.29
C ASN A 68 -4.28 -11.95 -4.89
N GLN A 69 -4.07 -10.90 -4.09
CA GLN A 69 -4.49 -10.88 -2.69
C GLN A 69 -4.56 -9.45 -2.15
N ALA A 70 -5.51 -9.21 -1.23
CA ALA A 70 -5.54 -8.04 -0.37
C ALA A 70 -5.82 -8.50 1.06
N ILE A 71 -4.97 -8.13 2.02
CA ILE A 71 -5.03 -8.56 3.42
C ILE A 71 -4.96 -7.35 4.33
N GLY A 72 -5.93 -7.25 5.27
CA GLY A 72 -5.90 -6.28 6.35
C GLY A 72 -4.91 -6.70 7.46
N SER A 73 -4.35 -5.72 8.16
CA SER A 73 -3.44 -5.94 9.29
C SER A 73 -4.13 -6.48 10.56
N CYS A 74 -5.46 -6.48 10.60
CA CYS A 74 -6.28 -7.04 11.68
C CYS A 74 -7.61 -7.56 11.12
N GLY A 75 -8.34 -8.37 11.91
CA GLY A 75 -9.70 -8.78 11.57
C GLY A 75 -10.73 -7.63 11.50
N CYS A 76 -10.33 -6.45 12.02
CA CYS A 76 -11.12 -5.22 11.96
C CYS A 76 -11.04 -4.51 10.58
N THR A 77 -10.14 -4.92 9.71
CA THR A 77 -9.90 -4.31 8.40
C THR A 77 -10.11 -5.36 7.31
N ILE A 78 -11.23 -5.26 6.62
CA ILE A 78 -11.71 -6.26 5.66
C ILE A 78 -11.64 -5.68 4.25
N PRO A 79 -10.62 -6.03 3.46
CA PRO A 79 -10.53 -5.62 2.07
C PRO A 79 -11.31 -6.55 1.15
N THR A 80 -11.92 -5.98 0.12
CA THR A 80 -12.43 -6.67 -1.06
C THR A 80 -11.89 -5.99 -2.30
N TYR A 81 -11.75 -6.70 -3.42
CA TYR A 81 -11.08 -6.18 -4.60
C TYR A 81 -11.62 -6.75 -5.90
N THR A 82 -11.35 -6.06 -7.00
CA THR A 82 -11.68 -6.49 -8.36
C THR A 82 -10.96 -7.80 -8.67
N LYS A 83 -11.73 -8.87 -8.91
CA LYS A 83 -11.22 -10.23 -9.18
C LYS A 83 -10.85 -10.45 -10.65
N ALA A 84 -11.54 -9.76 -11.56
CA ALA A 84 -11.27 -9.86 -12.98
C ALA A 84 -9.91 -9.24 -13.34
N PRO A 85 -9.20 -9.76 -14.35
CA PRO A 85 -8.02 -9.12 -14.89
C PRO A 85 -8.34 -7.70 -15.40
N ILE A 86 -7.52 -6.74 -15.00
CA ILE A 86 -7.65 -5.32 -15.37
C ILE A 86 -6.76 -5.06 -16.59
N ARG A 87 -7.34 -4.68 -17.71
CA ARG A 87 -6.62 -4.41 -18.95
C ARG A 87 -5.75 -3.14 -18.84
N PRO A 88 -4.72 -3.00 -19.69
CA PRO A 88 -3.97 -1.76 -19.80
C PRO A 88 -4.88 -0.53 -19.94
N GLY A 89 -4.66 0.47 -19.10
CA GLY A 89 -5.46 1.71 -19.04
C GLY A 89 -6.77 1.60 -18.27
N GLU A 90 -7.24 0.41 -17.90
CA GLU A 90 -8.46 0.25 -17.11
C GLU A 90 -8.21 0.49 -15.62
N LYS A 91 -9.28 0.86 -14.93
CA LYS A 91 -9.30 1.07 -13.47
C LYS A 91 -9.85 -0.15 -12.74
N GLY A 92 -9.35 -0.34 -11.53
CA GLY A 92 -9.87 -1.32 -10.57
C GLY A 92 -10.01 -0.68 -9.19
N GLU A 93 -10.61 -1.41 -8.26
CA GLU A 93 -10.93 -0.92 -6.92
C GLU A 93 -10.51 -1.92 -5.84
N ILE A 94 -10.00 -1.39 -4.73
CA ILE A 94 -9.89 -2.08 -3.44
C ILE A 94 -10.87 -1.38 -2.50
N LYS A 95 -11.93 -2.06 -2.10
CA LYS A 95 -12.89 -1.57 -1.10
C LYS A 95 -12.45 -2.05 0.27
N VAL A 96 -12.34 -1.16 1.23
CA VAL A 96 -11.91 -1.50 2.59
C VAL A 96 -13.02 -1.14 3.56
N THR A 97 -13.42 -2.11 4.37
CA THR A 97 -14.34 -1.92 5.49
C THR A 97 -13.54 -1.99 6.77
N TYR A 98 -13.57 -0.92 7.56
CA TYR A 98 -13.11 -0.89 8.93
C TYR A 98 -14.29 -1.18 9.86
N ASN A 99 -14.15 -2.16 10.74
CA ASN A 99 -15.14 -2.49 11.76
C ASN A 99 -14.54 -2.24 13.14
N GLY A 100 -14.88 -1.09 13.71
CA GLY A 100 -14.45 -0.68 15.05
C GLY A 100 -15.33 -1.20 16.19
N ARG A 101 -16.34 -2.03 15.91
CA ARG A 101 -17.25 -2.55 16.94
C ARG A 101 -16.47 -3.33 17.99
N GLY A 102 -16.63 -2.95 19.26
CA GLY A 102 -15.95 -3.60 20.39
C GLY A 102 -14.47 -3.23 20.52
N LEU A 103 -13.98 -2.28 19.74
CA LEU A 103 -12.67 -1.69 19.92
C LEU A 103 -12.78 -0.43 20.79
N TYR A 104 -11.72 -0.14 21.52
CA TYR A 104 -11.65 1.08 22.32
C TYR A 104 -11.59 2.33 21.43
N PRO A 105 -12.28 3.40 21.80
CA PRO A 105 -12.14 4.71 21.17
C PRO A 105 -10.68 5.20 21.15
N GLY A 106 -10.37 6.04 20.19
CA GLY A 106 -9.05 6.64 20.01
C GLY A 106 -8.59 6.64 18.56
N HIS A 107 -7.39 7.13 18.35
CA HIS A 107 -6.76 7.17 17.05
C HIS A 107 -6.35 5.77 16.58
N PHE A 108 -6.59 5.49 15.31
CA PHE A 108 -6.13 4.24 14.70
C PHE A 108 -5.48 4.48 13.34
N LYS A 109 -4.53 3.61 13.03
CA LYS A 109 -3.94 3.47 11.69
C LYS A 109 -3.80 1.98 11.37
N LYS A 110 -4.44 1.55 10.30
CA LYS A 110 -4.43 0.14 9.85
C LYS A 110 -3.89 0.06 8.42
N MET A 111 -3.32 -1.08 8.10
CA MET A 111 -2.69 -1.32 6.80
C MET A 111 -3.43 -2.43 6.06
N VAL A 112 -3.52 -2.27 4.74
CA VAL A 112 -3.93 -3.32 3.80
C VAL A 112 -2.76 -3.60 2.86
N THR A 113 -2.31 -4.84 2.82
CA THR A 113 -1.29 -5.29 1.88
C THR A 113 -1.96 -5.85 0.64
N VAL A 114 -1.68 -5.25 -0.50
CA VAL A 114 -2.17 -5.66 -1.82
C VAL A 114 -1.04 -6.34 -2.58
N ARG A 115 -1.27 -7.56 -3.06
CA ARG A 115 -0.32 -8.32 -3.89
C ARG A 115 -0.86 -8.46 -5.31
N THR A 116 0.00 -8.23 -6.29
CA THR A 116 -0.34 -8.24 -7.71
C THR A 116 0.67 -9.06 -8.51
N ASN A 117 0.34 -9.35 -9.77
CA ASN A 117 1.30 -9.89 -10.75
C ASN A 117 2.13 -8.78 -11.42
N GLY A 118 1.90 -7.51 -11.06
CA GLY A 118 2.51 -6.34 -11.70
C GLY A 118 3.69 -5.76 -10.94
N ASP A 119 4.11 -4.58 -11.39
CA ASP A 119 5.13 -3.76 -10.76
C ASP A 119 4.48 -2.47 -10.20
N PRO A 120 4.67 -2.18 -8.91
CA PRO A 120 5.22 -3.07 -7.88
C PRO A 120 4.32 -4.29 -7.59
N SER A 121 4.93 -5.43 -7.28
CA SER A 121 4.20 -6.67 -6.95
C SER A 121 3.48 -6.62 -5.60
N MET A 122 3.83 -5.63 -4.78
CA MET A 122 3.22 -5.39 -3.46
C MET A 122 3.04 -3.89 -3.23
N VAL A 123 1.82 -3.51 -2.83
CA VAL A 123 1.51 -2.14 -2.40
C VAL A 123 0.86 -2.18 -1.02
N ARG A 124 1.21 -1.21 -0.17
CA ARG A 124 0.59 -1.00 1.13
C ARG A 124 -0.35 0.19 1.07
N LEU A 125 -1.60 -0.03 1.45
CA LEU A 125 -2.61 1.00 1.62
C LEU A 125 -2.84 1.22 3.11
N TYR A 126 -3.15 2.44 3.49
CA TYR A 126 -3.40 2.82 4.88
C TYR A 126 -4.78 3.42 5.03
N ILE A 127 -5.45 3.04 6.10
CA ILE A 127 -6.65 3.71 6.59
C ILE A 127 -6.37 4.23 8.00
N GLU A 128 -6.82 5.41 8.29
CA GLU A 128 -6.65 6.06 9.60
C GLU A 128 -7.89 6.86 9.97
N GLY A 129 -7.99 7.23 11.22
CA GLY A 129 -9.08 8.04 11.74
C GLY A 129 -9.08 8.04 13.26
N GLU A 130 -10.04 8.72 13.84
CA GLU A 130 -10.25 8.80 15.28
C GLU A 130 -11.68 8.41 15.64
N MET A 131 -11.82 7.35 16.44
CA MET A 131 -13.11 6.93 16.98
C MET A 131 -13.31 7.56 18.36
N THR A 132 -14.43 8.23 18.57
CA THR A 132 -14.79 8.87 19.85
C THR A 132 -15.83 8.07 20.60
N ASP A 133 -15.87 8.25 21.91
CA ASP A 133 -16.93 7.69 22.77
C ASP A 133 -18.31 8.25 22.40
N ALA A 134 -19.35 7.46 22.61
CA ALA A 134 -20.75 7.88 22.41
C ALA A 134 -21.12 9.12 23.24
N ALA A 135 -20.53 9.26 24.42
CA ALA A 135 -20.75 10.39 25.32
C ALA A 135 -20.21 11.73 24.77
N GLN A 136 -19.10 11.70 24.01
CA GLN A 136 -18.51 12.91 23.42
C GLN A 136 -19.30 13.42 22.21
N ASP A 137 -20.01 12.54 21.50
CA ASP A 137 -20.85 12.91 20.35
C ASP A 137 -22.07 13.75 20.79
N SER A 138 -22.56 13.50 21.99
CA SER A 138 -23.69 14.24 22.60
C SER A 138 -23.31 15.67 22.98
N ALA A 139 -22.10 15.89 23.50
CA ALA A 139 -21.63 17.20 23.94
C ALA A 139 -21.34 18.17 22.79
N THR A 140 -20.99 17.66 21.61
CA THR A 140 -20.70 18.49 20.43
C THR A 140 -21.97 18.95 19.73
N LYS A 141 -23.10 18.24 19.88
CA LYS A 141 -24.39 18.63 19.26
C LYS A 141 -25.14 19.70 20.06
N GLU A 142 -24.83 19.86 21.33
CA GLU A 142 -25.51 20.84 22.20
C GLU A 142 -24.93 22.27 22.10
N LYS A 143 -23.82 22.43 21.38
CA LYS A 143 -23.08 23.72 21.27
C LYS A 143 -23.24 24.41 19.90
N LYS A 144 -24.33 24.10 19.16
CA LYS A 144 -24.60 24.75 17.87
C LYS A 144 -25.99 25.40 17.84
#